data_dca27586ef3ddea02221938d71c769eb
#
_entry.id   dca27586ef3ddea02221938d71c769eb
#
_cell.length_a   1.000
_cell.length_b   1.000
_cell.length_c   1.000
_cell.angle_alpha   90.00
_cell.angle_beta   90.00
_cell.angle_gamma   90.00
#
_symmetry.space_group_name_H-M   'P 1'
#
loop_
_entity.id
_entity.type
_entity.pdbx_description
1 polymer ?
#
loop_
_entity_poly.entity_id
_entity_poly.type
_entity_poly.pdbx_seq_one_letter_code
_entity_poly.pdbx_strand_id
1 'polypeptide(L)'
;MFMSFHNIASIRPKVEEHDVSFLKAKELNDSILYLALVHYNVKHPKIVLAQAKLESGNFTSNHYKKRNNFLGLYDSKRKEYYRFNHWTDCIQGYKDMVEYKLRDNENYYNFLRRIKYASSENYIRQIKQIEKSI
;
A
#
# COMPACT_ATOMS: atom_id res chain seq x y z
N MET A 1 37.24 11.40 -10.42
CA MET A 1 36.42 10.40 -9.77
C MET A 1 35.42 10.96 -8.86
N PHE A 2 35.83 11.62 -7.80
CA PHE A 2 34.88 12.25 -6.88
C PHE A 2 34.06 13.35 -7.52
N MET A 3 34.66 14.03 -8.51
CA MET A 3 33.96 15.07 -9.27
C MET A 3 32.68 14.53 -9.94
N SER A 4 32.78 13.32 -10.47
CA SER A 4 31.62 12.68 -11.10
C SER A 4 30.47 12.43 -10.10
N PHE A 5 30.81 12.05 -8.89
CA PHE A 5 29.79 11.86 -7.85
C PHE A 5 29.11 13.17 -7.50
N HIS A 6 29.85 14.24 -7.39
CA HIS A 6 29.28 15.55 -7.11
C HIS A 6 28.32 15.97 -8.22
N ASN A 7 28.68 15.73 -9.46
CA ASN A 7 27.83 16.07 -10.60
C ASN A 7 26.56 15.26 -10.60
N ILE A 8 26.66 13.96 -10.31
CA ILE A 8 25.49 13.08 -10.20
C ILE A 8 24.59 13.52 -9.05
N ALA A 9 25.18 13.82 -7.90
CA ALA A 9 24.41 14.25 -6.73
C ALA A 9 23.67 15.56 -6.97
N SER A 10 24.25 16.49 -7.74
CA SER A 10 23.59 17.75 -8.05
C SER A 10 22.45 17.60 -9.06
N ILE A 11 22.48 16.57 -9.89
CA ILE A 11 21.42 16.28 -10.85
C ILE A 11 20.27 15.54 -10.20
N ARG A 12 20.57 14.59 -9.31
CA ARG A 12 19.56 13.76 -8.63
C ARG A 12 18.44 14.55 -7.95
N PRO A 13 18.74 15.60 -7.17
CA PRO A 13 17.68 16.35 -6.52
C PRO A 13 16.64 16.90 -7.50
N LYS A 14 17.09 17.31 -8.69
CA LYS A 14 16.15 17.81 -9.72
C LYS A 14 15.24 16.73 -10.25
N VAL A 15 15.75 15.50 -10.41
CA VAL A 15 14.97 14.36 -10.88
C VAL A 15 14.02 13.88 -9.77
N GLU A 16 14.48 13.94 -8.52
CA GLU A 16 13.72 13.49 -7.36
C GLU A 16 12.75 14.55 -6.85
N GLU A 17 12.90 15.79 -7.30
CA GLU A 17 11.96 16.87 -7.00
C GLU A 17 10.67 16.72 -7.80
N HIS A 18 10.16 15.50 -7.89
CA HIS A 18 8.87 15.27 -8.50
C HIS A 18 7.77 15.79 -7.60
N ASP A 19 6.69 16.19 -8.24
CA ASP A 19 5.50 16.58 -7.52
C ASP A 19 4.99 15.40 -6.68
N VAL A 20 5.04 15.55 -5.38
CA VAL A 20 4.52 14.57 -4.42
C VAL A 20 3.28 15.11 -3.73
N SER A 21 2.63 16.11 -4.31
CA SER A 21 1.44 16.72 -3.73
C SER A 21 0.30 15.71 -3.54
N PHE A 22 0.29 14.63 -4.33
CA PHE A 22 -0.71 13.57 -4.17
C PHE A 22 -0.66 12.94 -2.78
N LEU A 23 0.48 12.99 -2.09
CA LEU A 23 0.59 12.47 -0.72
C LEU A 23 -0.18 13.32 0.29
N LYS A 24 -0.56 14.52 -0.09
CA LYS A 24 -1.35 15.42 0.77
C LYS A 24 -2.84 15.33 0.51
N ALA A 25 -3.26 14.48 -0.42
CA ALA A 25 -4.67 14.32 -0.74
C ALA A 25 -5.45 13.89 0.49
N LYS A 26 -6.64 14.45 0.66
CA LYS A 26 -7.53 14.10 1.78
C LYS A 26 -8.36 12.88 1.49
N GLU A 27 -8.68 12.66 0.22
CA GLU A 27 -9.46 11.53 -0.23
C GLU A 27 -8.66 10.70 -1.22
N LEU A 28 -8.82 9.38 -1.13
CA LEU A 28 -8.12 8.45 -1.99
C LEU A 28 -8.94 8.12 -3.23
N ASN A 29 -8.22 7.88 -4.31
CA ASN A 29 -8.73 7.22 -5.51
C ASN A 29 -7.64 6.28 -6.02
N ASP A 30 -7.95 5.52 -7.06
CA ASP A 30 -7.01 4.54 -7.61
C ASP A 30 -5.66 5.14 -7.97
N SER A 31 -5.66 6.27 -8.67
CA SER A 31 -4.43 6.91 -9.13
C SER A 31 -3.56 7.41 -7.98
N ILE A 32 -4.18 8.10 -7.03
CA ILE A 32 -3.47 8.65 -5.88
C ILE A 32 -2.85 7.53 -5.06
N LEU A 33 -3.61 6.49 -4.75
CA LEU A 33 -3.08 5.40 -3.96
C LEU A 33 -2.01 4.61 -4.72
N TYR A 34 -2.23 4.36 -6.01
CA TYR A 34 -1.23 3.64 -6.80
C TYR A 34 0.12 4.39 -6.79
N LEU A 35 0.10 5.70 -7.04
CA LEU A 35 1.31 6.52 -7.01
C LEU A 35 1.99 6.47 -5.64
N ALA A 36 1.20 6.51 -4.58
CA ALA A 36 1.75 6.43 -3.22
C ALA A 36 2.38 5.07 -2.93
N LEU A 37 1.72 3.99 -3.34
CA LEU A 37 2.27 2.63 -3.16
C LEU A 37 3.61 2.47 -3.88
N VAL A 38 3.71 3.00 -5.09
CA VAL A 38 4.98 3.00 -5.85
C VAL A 38 6.02 3.87 -5.14
N HIS A 39 5.62 5.05 -4.69
CA HIS A 39 6.52 5.98 -4.01
C HIS A 39 7.12 5.35 -2.73
N TYR A 40 6.34 4.60 -1.98
CA TYR A 40 6.80 3.93 -0.77
C TYR A 40 7.42 2.55 -1.04
N ASN A 41 7.69 2.23 -2.30
CA ASN A 41 8.34 0.97 -2.71
C ASN A 41 7.60 -0.28 -2.29
N VAL A 42 6.28 -0.26 -2.33
CA VAL A 42 5.48 -1.46 -2.12
C VAL A 42 5.75 -2.43 -3.29
N LYS A 43 6.06 -3.67 -2.99
CA LYS A 43 6.54 -4.64 -3.98
C LYS A 43 5.49 -5.05 -5.01
N HIS A 44 4.23 -5.11 -4.63
CA HIS A 44 3.14 -5.49 -5.53
C HIS A 44 2.02 -4.44 -5.48
N PRO A 45 2.29 -3.24 -6.02
CA PRO A 45 1.36 -2.12 -5.82
C PRO A 45 -0.03 -2.35 -6.42
N LYS A 46 -0.15 -3.05 -7.54
CA LYS A 46 -1.47 -3.32 -8.12
C LYS A 46 -2.32 -4.24 -7.24
N ILE A 47 -1.70 -5.28 -6.70
CA ILE A 47 -2.42 -6.22 -5.84
C ILE A 47 -2.81 -5.54 -4.54
N VAL A 48 -1.91 -4.77 -3.95
CA VAL A 48 -2.20 -4.03 -2.73
C VAL A 48 -3.29 -2.98 -2.98
N LEU A 49 -3.29 -2.32 -4.13
CA LEU A 49 -4.38 -1.42 -4.52
C LEU A 49 -5.71 -2.18 -4.57
N ALA A 50 -5.71 -3.38 -5.16
CA ALA A 50 -6.92 -4.20 -5.21
C ALA A 50 -7.42 -4.56 -3.81
N GLN A 51 -6.50 -4.92 -2.90
CA GLN A 51 -6.85 -5.19 -1.50
C GLN A 51 -7.46 -3.96 -0.85
N ALA A 52 -6.86 -2.79 -1.05
CA ALA A 52 -7.35 -1.55 -0.49
C ALA A 52 -8.75 -1.21 -0.99
N LYS A 53 -9.01 -1.40 -2.27
CA LYS A 53 -10.33 -1.17 -2.84
C LYS A 53 -11.37 -2.08 -2.23
N LEU A 54 -11.04 -3.35 -2.05
CA LEU A 54 -11.96 -4.31 -1.44
C LEU A 54 -12.22 -3.97 0.03
N GLU A 55 -11.16 -3.75 0.80
CA GLU A 55 -11.27 -3.50 2.24
C GLU A 55 -11.96 -2.18 2.58
N SER A 56 -11.80 -1.17 1.74
CA SER A 56 -12.34 0.16 1.99
C SER A 56 -13.68 0.41 1.30
N GLY A 57 -14.26 -0.61 0.64
CA GLY A 57 -15.46 -0.42 -0.15
C GLY A 57 -15.25 0.62 -1.24
N ASN A 58 -14.18 0.49 -2.00
CA ASN A 58 -13.78 1.44 -3.04
C ASN A 58 -13.61 2.86 -2.49
N PHE A 59 -12.95 2.95 -1.31
CA PHE A 59 -12.64 4.20 -0.61
C PHE A 59 -13.86 4.96 -0.08
N THR A 60 -14.98 4.28 0.12
CA THR A 60 -16.22 4.91 0.57
C THR A 60 -16.59 4.58 2.02
N SER A 61 -16.01 3.53 2.61
CA SER A 61 -16.45 3.10 3.93
C SER A 61 -16.12 4.11 5.04
N ASN A 62 -17.04 4.29 5.97
CA ASN A 62 -16.81 5.12 7.15
C ASN A 62 -15.67 4.58 8.00
N HIS A 63 -15.53 3.27 8.03
CA HIS A 63 -14.49 2.58 8.77
C HIS A 63 -13.10 3.02 8.33
N TYR A 64 -12.86 2.99 7.02
CA TYR A 64 -11.62 3.49 6.45
C TYR A 64 -11.41 4.98 6.75
N LYS A 65 -12.45 5.81 6.51
CA LYS A 65 -12.34 7.25 6.64
C LYS A 65 -12.01 7.71 8.06
N LYS A 66 -12.62 7.07 9.05
CA LYS A 66 -12.40 7.41 10.46
C LYS A 66 -11.01 7.03 10.95
N ARG A 67 -10.41 5.99 10.38
CA ARG A 67 -9.15 5.44 10.86
C ARG A 67 -7.97 5.65 9.92
N ASN A 68 -8.20 6.20 8.74
CA ASN A 68 -7.18 6.26 7.68
C ASN A 68 -6.57 4.87 7.41
N ASN A 69 -7.40 3.83 7.54
CA ASN A 69 -6.96 2.45 7.46
C ASN A 69 -7.69 1.75 6.31
N PHE A 70 -7.15 1.91 5.10
CA PHE A 70 -7.78 1.40 3.89
C PHE A 70 -7.43 -0.08 3.60
N LEU A 71 -6.58 -0.70 4.40
CA LEU A 71 -6.19 -2.10 4.24
C LEU A 71 -6.78 -3.01 5.32
N GLY A 72 -7.57 -2.47 6.22
CA GLY A 72 -8.18 -3.28 7.27
C GLY A 72 -7.16 -3.87 8.24
N LEU A 73 -6.07 -3.17 8.49
CA LEU A 73 -5.05 -3.65 9.42
C LEU A 73 -5.62 -3.74 10.84
N TYR A 74 -5.48 -4.91 11.45
CA TYR A 74 -6.16 -5.24 12.69
C TYR A 74 -5.14 -5.60 13.80
N ASP A 75 -5.36 -5.04 14.98
CA ASP A 75 -4.56 -5.33 16.16
C ASP A 75 -5.26 -6.44 16.97
N SER A 76 -4.74 -7.65 16.86
CA SER A 76 -5.34 -8.81 17.52
C SER A 76 -5.21 -8.77 19.05
N LYS A 77 -4.22 -8.05 19.58
CA LYS A 77 -4.04 -7.90 21.02
C LYS A 77 -5.08 -6.97 21.62
N ARG A 78 -5.33 -5.85 20.97
CA ARG A 78 -6.33 -4.86 21.39
C ARG A 78 -7.73 -5.20 20.90
N LYS A 79 -7.84 -6.12 19.94
CA LYS A 79 -9.09 -6.51 19.29
C LYS A 79 -9.80 -5.33 18.65
N GLU A 80 -9.01 -4.51 17.94
CA GLU A 80 -9.53 -3.35 17.23
C GLU A 80 -8.68 -3.07 16.00
N TYR A 81 -9.25 -2.35 15.04
CA TYR A 81 -8.51 -1.91 13.87
C TYR A 81 -7.55 -0.79 14.23
N TYR A 82 -6.38 -0.80 13.60
CA TYR A 82 -5.42 0.29 13.76
C TYR A 82 -6.02 1.60 13.26
N ARG A 83 -5.63 2.68 13.93
CA ARG A 83 -5.99 4.03 13.56
C ARG A 83 -4.69 4.79 13.23
N PHE A 84 -4.68 5.44 12.08
CA PHE A 84 -3.53 6.20 11.62
C PHE A 84 -3.86 7.69 11.56
N ASN A 85 -2.85 8.53 11.76
CA ASN A 85 -3.02 9.97 11.68
C ASN A 85 -3.25 10.46 10.26
N HIS A 86 -2.66 9.75 9.29
CA HIS A 86 -2.79 10.04 7.87
C HIS A 86 -2.86 8.74 7.10
N TRP A 87 -3.52 8.74 5.94
CA TRP A 87 -3.67 7.52 5.16
C TRP A 87 -2.32 6.94 4.68
N THR A 88 -1.31 7.79 4.46
CA THR A 88 0.03 7.31 4.09
C THR A 88 0.66 6.45 5.18
N ASP A 89 0.32 6.69 6.44
CA ASP A 89 0.82 5.86 7.55
C ASP A 89 0.29 4.44 7.47
N CYS A 90 -0.86 4.24 6.84
CA CYS A 90 -1.39 2.90 6.60
C CYS A 90 -0.48 2.11 5.65
N ILE A 91 0.13 2.77 4.67
CA ILE A 91 1.09 2.12 3.76
C ILE A 91 2.31 1.65 4.55
N GLN A 92 2.86 2.50 5.39
CA GLN A 92 4.00 2.12 6.22
C GLN A 92 3.63 1.00 7.19
N GLY A 93 2.45 1.08 7.79
CA GLY A 93 1.93 0.01 8.65
C GLY A 93 1.84 -1.32 7.91
N TYR A 94 1.37 -1.30 6.67
CA TYR A 94 1.32 -2.50 5.84
C TYR A 94 2.72 -3.08 5.62
N LYS A 95 3.69 -2.26 5.29
CA LYS A 95 5.06 -2.72 5.09
C LYS A 95 5.65 -3.32 6.36
N ASP A 96 5.41 -2.69 7.49
CA ASP A 96 5.97 -3.12 8.78
C ASP A 96 5.29 -4.38 9.33
N MET A 97 3.99 -4.54 9.11
CA MET A 97 3.22 -5.63 9.70
C MET A 97 3.01 -6.82 8.75
N VAL A 98 3.04 -6.58 7.46
CA VAL A 98 2.67 -7.60 6.46
C VAL A 98 3.80 -7.85 5.46
N GLU A 99 4.19 -6.84 4.70
CA GLU A 99 5.09 -7.02 3.56
C GLU A 99 6.46 -7.61 3.96
N TYR A 100 6.94 -7.30 5.15
CA TYR A 100 8.23 -7.81 5.60
C TYR A 100 8.30 -9.35 5.66
N LYS A 101 7.14 -10.01 5.71
CA LYS A 101 7.05 -11.48 5.74
C LYS A 101 7.15 -12.10 4.35
N LEU A 102 7.08 -11.29 3.31
CA LEU A 102 7.15 -11.77 1.92
C LEU A 102 8.55 -12.33 1.65
N ARG A 103 8.60 -13.54 1.10
CA ARG A 103 9.86 -14.21 0.77
C ARG A 103 10.29 -13.84 -0.65
N ASP A 104 11.58 -13.95 -0.92
CA ASP A 104 12.12 -13.70 -2.26
C ASP A 104 11.46 -14.64 -3.27
N ASN A 105 11.04 -14.08 -4.39
CA ASN A 105 10.40 -14.83 -5.49
C ASN A 105 9.10 -15.52 -5.12
N GLU A 106 8.52 -15.19 -3.98
CA GLU A 106 7.24 -15.77 -3.59
C GLU A 106 6.10 -15.13 -4.39
N ASN A 107 5.18 -15.94 -4.91
CA ASN A 107 3.95 -15.45 -5.53
C ASN A 107 3.12 -14.72 -4.48
N TYR A 108 2.69 -13.49 -4.77
CA TYR A 108 2.04 -12.66 -3.76
C TYR A 108 0.70 -13.24 -3.29
N TYR A 109 -0.08 -13.85 -4.18
CA TYR A 109 -1.33 -14.49 -3.77
C TYR A 109 -1.08 -15.69 -2.86
N ASN A 110 -0.05 -16.48 -3.17
CA ASN A 110 0.36 -17.58 -2.29
C ASN A 110 0.86 -17.07 -0.94
N PHE A 111 1.56 -15.93 -0.95
CA PHE A 111 1.98 -15.26 0.27
C PHE A 111 0.77 -14.90 1.14
N LEU A 112 -0.25 -14.28 0.56
CA LEU A 112 -1.46 -13.92 1.30
C LEU A 112 -2.15 -15.16 1.92
N ARG A 113 -2.15 -16.28 1.20
CA ARG A 113 -2.67 -17.54 1.74
C ARG A 113 -1.80 -18.05 2.89
N ARG A 114 -0.50 -18.00 2.72
CA ARG A 114 0.46 -18.50 3.72
C ARG A 114 0.37 -17.77 5.04
N ILE A 115 0.26 -16.46 5.01
CA ILE A 115 0.16 -15.64 6.23
C ILE A 115 -1.27 -15.53 6.75
N LYS A 116 -2.22 -16.15 6.06
CA LYS A 116 -3.65 -16.12 6.41
C LYS A 116 -4.24 -14.71 6.44
N TYR A 117 -3.71 -13.85 5.59
CA TYR A 117 -4.29 -12.52 5.39
C TYR A 117 -5.71 -12.66 4.84
N ALA A 118 -5.85 -13.60 3.92
CA ALA A 118 -7.14 -13.96 3.35
C ALA A 118 -7.64 -15.22 4.05
N SER A 119 -8.78 -15.14 4.70
CA SER A 119 -9.39 -16.30 5.39
C SER A 119 -10.05 -17.28 4.42
N SER A 120 -10.22 -16.91 3.14
CA SER A 120 -10.90 -17.75 2.16
C SER A 120 -10.37 -17.52 0.74
N GLU A 121 -10.54 -18.53 -0.12
CA GLU A 121 -10.23 -18.43 -1.54
C GLU A 121 -11.14 -17.41 -2.26
N ASN A 122 -12.31 -17.14 -1.69
CA ASN A 122 -13.20 -16.12 -2.24
C ASN A 122 -12.55 -14.73 -2.21
N TYR A 123 -11.84 -14.42 -1.13
CA TYR A 123 -11.09 -13.17 -1.01
C TYR A 123 -10.04 -13.06 -2.13
N ILE A 124 -9.30 -14.13 -2.37
CA ILE A 124 -8.28 -14.17 -3.44
C ILE A 124 -8.92 -13.94 -4.81
N ARG A 125 -10.05 -14.58 -5.08
CA ARG A 125 -10.76 -14.38 -6.36
C ARG A 125 -11.21 -12.94 -6.53
N GLN A 126 -11.74 -12.34 -5.49
CA GLN A 126 -12.19 -10.94 -5.53
C GLN A 126 -11.03 -9.99 -5.83
N ILE A 127 -9.89 -10.19 -5.17
CA ILE A 127 -8.70 -9.36 -5.41
C ILE A 127 -8.22 -9.51 -6.85
N LYS A 128 -8.13 -10.75 -7.33
CA LYS A 128 -7.71 -11.00 -8.71
C LYS A 128 -8.61 -10.30 -9.72
N GLN A 129 -9.91 -10.30 -9.47
CA GLN A 129 -10.88 -9.66 -10.33
C GLN A 129 -10.71 -8.15 -10.33
N ILE A 130 -10.51 -7.56 -9.16
CA ILE A 130 -10.26 -6.12 -9.04
C ILE A 130 -8.94 -5.76 -9.71
N GLU A 131 -7.89 -6.54 -9.51
CA GLU A 131 -6.58 -6.31 -10.11
C GLU A 131 -6.67 -6.26 -11.63
N LYS A 132 -7.45 -7.14 -12.24
CA LYS A 132 -7.65 -7.15 -13.69
C LYS A 132 -8.29 -5.88 -14.22
N SER A 133 -9.06 -5.19 -13.41
CA SER A 133 -9.75 -3.97 -13.81
C SER A 133 -8.94 -2.70 -13.60
N ILE A 134 -7.78 -2.84 -13.01
CA ILE A 134 -6.87 -1.70 -12.73
C ILE A 134 -6.02 -1.34 -13.94
#